data_03c5975ae1afdeae4537843e60962876
#
_entry.id   03c5975ae1afdeae4537843e60962876
#
_cell.length_a   1.000
_cell.length_b   1.000
_cell.length_c   1.000
_cell.angle_alpha   90.00
_cell.angle_beta   90.00
_cell.angle_gamma   90.00
#
_symmetry.space_group_name_H-M   'P 1'
#
loop_
_entity.id
_entity.type
_entity.pdbx_description
1 polymer ?
#
loop_
_entity_poly.entity_id
_entity_poly.type
_entity_poly.pdbx_seq_one_letter_code
_entity_poly.pdbx_strand_id
1 'polypeptide(L)'
;MIESEVDEILSKVRKKNSKELSYALIKPLTKEYPFCSNGIYLFSGSMGAGKSYEIMRHILISERLFDEPYYSLIVFCSTSNGLDKTVQTFLPKIKTPIAFVPDTSLLSFLHQHIKVKKKYYALIQFLNHNLKKPSEEMQRIITKHNLQKKEQILKYIAEKILKYNQSRYPANLLLILDDFASNPLIQRKESELCRLLTKTRHYNITCIIAVQTIKFIIKNIKRMLTDCILWKGCSYEDFHNFMRETSHSFNEDDIWEKYHQLKSIHSHLELHFIANEYSFILEDEDKNNVDEF
;
A
#
# COMPACT_ATOMS: atom_id res chain seq x y z
N MET A 1 5.69 -29.78 17.13
CA MET A 1 7.18 -29.82 17.22
C MET A 1 7.81 -28.66 16.41
N ILE A 2 7.63 -28.58 15.11
CA ILE A 2 8.27 -27.54 14.27
C ILE A 2 7.84 -26.10 14.65
N GLU A 3 6.59 -25.85 15.05
CA GLU A 3 6.12 -24.51 15.48
C GLU A 3 6.80 -24.06 16.79
N SER A 4 7.09 -24.95 17.73
CA SER A 4 7.76 -24.62 19.00
C SER A 4 9.24 -24.29 18.77
N GLU A 5 9.91 -24.96 17.86
CA GLU A 5 11.33 -24.69 17.54
C GLU A 5 11.50 -23.35 16.83
N VAL A 6 10.58 -23.00 15.90
CA VAL A 6 10.60 -21.69 15.25
C VAL A 6 10.31 -20.56 16.24
N ASP A 7 9.34 -20.72 17.14
CA ASP A 7 9.05 -19.72 18.17
C ASP A 7 10.21 -19.60 19.17
N GLU A 8 10.94 -20.68 19.45
CA GLU A 8 12.17 -20.64 20.25
C GLU A 8 13.31 -19.91 19.53
N ILE A 9 13.55 -20.21 18.25
CA ILE A 9 14.51 -19.50 17.40
C ILE A 9 14.15 -18.01 17.32
N LEU A 10 12.90 -17.68 17.07
CA LEU A 10 12.44 -16.33 16.98
C LEU A 10 12.52 -15.57 18.32
N SER A 11 12.35 -16.26 19.46
CA SER A 11 12.52 -15.68 20.78
C SER A 11 13.99 -15.33 21.09
N LYS A 12 14.92 -16.17 20.63
CA LYS A 12 16.38 -15.93 20.76
C LYS A 12 16.85 -14.76 19.87
N VAL A 13 16.29 -14.64 18.66
CA VAL A 13 16.59 -13.52 17.72
C VAL A 13 16.06 -12.19 18.27
N ARG A 14 14.86 -12.17 18.87
CA ARG A 14 14.26 -10.96 19.46
C ARG A 14 15.11 -10.34 20.57
N LYS A 15 15.85 -11.13 21.36
CA LYS A 15 16.71 -10.63 22.45
C LYS A 15 18.00 -9.97 21.93
N LYS A 16 18.47 -10.31 20.73
CA LYS A 16 19.78 -9.85 20.22
C LYS A 16 19.71 -8.65 19.25
N ASN A 17 18.62 -8.46 18.53
CA ASN A 17 18.59 -7.51 17.38
C ASN A 17 17.32 -6.65 17.35
N SER A 18 17.10 -5.78 18.37
CA SER A 18 16.01 -4.80 18.32
C SER A 18 16.27 -3.61 17.37
N LYS A 19 17.41 -3.54 16.68
CA LYS A 19 17.87 -2.32 16.03
C LYS A 19 17.85 -2.26 14.50
N GLU A 20 17.68 -3.37 13.77
CA GLU A 20 17.73 -3.29 12.30
C GLU A 20 16.70 -4.20 11.63
N LEU A 21 15.44 -3.75 11.62
CA LEU A 21 14.54 -4.10 10.52
C LEU A 21 15.03 -3.30 9.30
N SER A 22 15.41 -3.98 8.23
CA SER A 22 15.63 -3.29 6.95
C SER A 22 14.30 -2.74 6.48
N TYR A 23 14.11 -1.44 6.65
CA TYR A 23 12.88 -0.77 6.23
C TYR A 23 12.82 -0.72 4.71
N ALA A 24 11.70 -1.08 4.14
CA ALA A 24 11.44 -0.79 2.75
C ALA A 24 11.47 0.74 2.55
N LEU A 25 12.14 1.17 1.48
CA LEU A 25 12.19 2.60 1.17
C LEU A 25 10.85 3.03 0.59
N ILE A 26 10.40 4.22 0.94
CA ILE A 26 9.36 4.92 0.20
C ILE A 26 10.05 5.55 -1.01
N LYS A 27 9.67 5.14 -2.19
CA LYS A 27 10.23 5.65 -3.45
C LYS A 27 9.19 5.48 -4.56
N PRO A 28 9.23 6.28 -5.62
CA PRO A 28 8.42 6.07 -6.81
C PRO A 28 8.52 4.63 -7.34
N LEU A 29 7.43 4.08 -7.83
CA LEU A 29 7.40 2.73 -8.43
C LEU A 29 8.30 2.69 -9.66
N THR A 30 8.10 3.62 -10.58
CA THR A 30 9.01 3.91 -11.70
C THR A 30 9.12 5.42 -11.89
N LYS A 31 9.98 5.86 -12.81
CA LYS A 31 10.09 7.29 -13.16
C LYS A 31 8.83 7.77 -13.92
N GLU A 32 8.30 6.91 -14.77
CA GLU A 32 7.12 7.19 -15.60
C GLU A 32 5.81 7.06 -14.79
N TYR A 33 5.85 6.35 -13.68
CA TYR A 33 4.72 6.17 -12.77
C TYR A 33 5.15 6.49 -11.34
N PRO A 34 5.08 7.77 -10.94
CA PRO A 34 5.75 8.29 -9.74
C PRO A 34 5.06 7.95 -8.41
N PHE A 35 3.93 7.25 -8.44
CA PHE A 35 3.28 6.76 -7.22
C PHE A 35 4.23 5.95 -6.35
N CYS A 36 4.25 6.24 -5.05
CA CYS A 36 5.28 5.71 -4.15
C CYS A 36 4.96 4.32 -3.62
N SER A 37 5.91 3.40 -3.74
CA SER A 37 5.85 2.13 -3.02
C SER A 37 5.76 2.35 -1.50
N ASN A 38 4.96 1.55 -0.81
CA ASN A 38 4.79 1.60 0.65
C ASN A 38 4.32 2.97 1.18
N GLY A 39 3.69 3.77 0.31
CA GLY A 39 3.18 5.10 0.59
C GLY A 39 1.73 5.11 1.07
N ILE A 40 1.24 6.32 1.31
CA ILE A 40 -0.17 6.60 1.60
C ILE A 40 -0.67 7.55 0.52
N TYR A 41 -1.67 7.12 -0.24
CA TYR A 41 -2.30 7.89 -1.29
C TYR A 41 -3.66 8.39 -0.83
N LEU A 42 -4.00 9.61 -1.18
CA LEU A 42 -5.31 10.19 -0.97
C LEU A 42 -5.99 10.42 -2.31
N PHE A 43 -7.16 9.84 -2.51
CA PHE A 43 -8.01 10.06 -3.67
C PHE A 43 -9.26 10.81 -3.22
N SER A 44 -9.35 12.09 -3.57
CA SER A 44 -10.42 12.97 -3.08
C SER A 44 -11.21 13.61 -4.23
N GLY A 45 -12.50 13.35 -4.27
CA GLY A 45 -13.42 13.90 -5.25
C GLY A 45 -14.86 13.54 -4.97
N SER A 46 -15.80 14.29 -5.55
CA SER A 46 -17.23 14.05 -5.40
C SER A 46 -17.64 12.63 -5.85
N MET A 47 -18.88 12.25 -5.55
CA MET A 47 -19.46 11.02 -6.11
C MET A 47 -19.46 11.10 -7.64
N GLY A 48 -19.08 10.01 -8.31
CA GLY A 48 -19.01 9.96 -9.77
C GLY A 48 -17.76 10.61 -10.39
N ALA A 49 -16.85 11.20 -9.61
CA ALA A 49 -15.65 11.85 -10.13
C ALA A 49 -14.63 10.89 -10.78
N GLY A 50 -14.73 9.58 -10.56
CA GLY A 50 -13.82 8.59 -11.15
C GLY A 50 -12.86 7.93 -10.16
N LYS A 51 -13.01 8.15 -8.84
CA LYS A 51 -12.11 7.56 -7.81
C LYS A 51 -11.93 6.05 -7.94
N SER A 52 -13.04 5.32 -8.01
CA SER A 52 -12.99 3.84 -8.14
C SER A 52 -12.33 3.40 -9.45
N TYR A 53 -12.51 4.16 -10.52
CA TYR A 53 -11.83 3.91 -11.79
C TYR A 53 -10.31 4.07 -11.64
N GLU A 54 -9.84 5.18 -11.04
CA GLU A 54 -8.41 5.40 -10.83
C GLU A 54 -7.78 4.38 -9.87
N ILE A 55 -8.50 3.93 -8.84
CA ILE A 55 -8.04 2.83 -8.00
C ILE A 55 -7.81 1.57 -8.83
N MET A 56 -8.75 1.21 -9.69
CA MET A 56 -8.64 0.03 -10.56
C MET A 56 -7.53 0.20 -11.59
N ARG A 57 -7.40 1.39 -12.19
CA ARG A 57 -6.32 1.74 -13.12
C ARG A 57 -4.95 1.58 -12.44
N HIS A 58 -4.78 2.10 -11.23
CA HIS A 58 -3.56 1.94 -10.44
C HIS A 58 -3.19 0.46 -10.22
N ILE A 59 -4.16 -0.39 -9.90
CA ILE A 59 -3.95 -1.82 -9.74
C ILE A 59 -3.44 -2.43 -11.05
N LEU A 60 -4.13 -2.19 -12.18
CA LEU A 60 -3.77 -2.76 -13.48
C LEU A 60 -2.40 -2.29 -13.95
N ILE A 61 -2.08 -1.00 -13.77
CA ILE A 61 -0.75 -0.47 -14.08
C ILE A 61 0.29 -1.18 -13.22
N SER A 62 0.09 -1.26 -11.90
CA SER A 62 1.03 -1.90 -10.99
C SER A 62 1.30 -3.38 -11.29
N GLU A 63 0.36 -4.07 -11.95
CA GLU A 63 0.52 -5.45 -12.43
C GLU A 63 1.40 -5.57 -13.67
N ARG A 64 1.57 -4.46 -14.42
CA ARG A 64 2.30 -4.44 -15.71
C ARG A 64 3.67 -3.77 -15.63
N LEU A 65 3.90 -2.96 -14.58
CA LEU A 65 5.18 -2.24 -14.43
C LEU A 65 6.39 -3.14 -14.25
N PHE A 66 6.17 -4.40 -13.84
CA PHE A 66 7.24 -5.36 -13.54
C PHE A 66 6.87 -6.71 -14.17
N ASP A 67 7.85 -7.59 -14.33
CA ASP A 67 7.64 -8.97 -14.82
C ASP A 67 6.59 -9.73 -14.00
N GLU A 68 6.41 -9.31 -12.75
CA GLU A 68 5.42 -9.83 -11.83
C GLU A 68 4.62 -8.68 -11.18
N PRO A 69 3.32 -8.86 -10.86
CA PRO A 69 2.54 -7.85 -10.17
C PRO A 69 3.23 -7.33 -8.91
N TYR A 70 3.32 -6.01 -8.77
CA TYR A 70 3.98 -5.40 -7.62
C TYR A 70 3.32 -5.79 -6.29
N TYR A 71 1.99 -5.75 -6.27
CA TYR A 71 1.23 -6.19 -5.09
C TYR A 71 0.97 -7.69 -5.16
N SER A 72 1.15 -8.37 -4.04
CA SER A 72 0.86 -9.81 -3.91
C SER A 72 -0.49 -10.08 -3.25
N LEU A 73 -1.10 -9.07 -2.66
CA LEU A 73 -2.43 -9.11 -2.07
C LEU A 73 -3.04 -7.71 -2.09
N ILE A 74 -4.29 -7.61 -2.50
CA ILE A 74 -5.10 -6.41 -2.41
C ILE A 74 -6.16 -6.64 -1.33
N VAL A 75 -6.27 -5.72 -0.38
CA VAL A 75 -7.34 -5.69 0.62
C VAL A 75 -8.23 -4.52 0.30
N PHE A 76 -9.46 -4.81 -0.06
CA PHE A 76 -10.48 -3.81 -0.32
C PHE A 76 -11.42 -3.73 0.89
N CYS A 77 -11.43 -2.59 1.54
CA CYS A 77 -12.29 -2.29 2.67
C CYS A 77 -13.16 -1.07 2.33
N SER A 78 -14.47 -1.26 2.29
CA SER A 78 -15.43 -0.19 2.05
C SER A 78 -16.45 -0.15 3.18
N THR A 79 -16.93 1.05 3.49
CA THR A 79 -18.03 1.24 4.45
C THR A 79 -19.40 0.95 3.82
N SER A 80 -19.47 0.88 2.49
CA SER A 80 -20.68 0.50 1.76
C SER A 80 -20.83 -1.01 1.65
N ASN A 81 -22.06 -1.52 1.81
CA ASN A 81 -22.39 -2.96 1.78
C ASN A 81 -22.39 -3.58 0.37
N GLY A 82 -21.72 -2.98 -0.60
CA GLY A 82 -21.68 -3.49 -1.97
C GLY A 82 -20.49 -2.99 -2.74
N LEU A 83 -20.05 -3.80 -3.71
CA LEU A 83 -19.03 -3.38 -4.65
C LEU A 83 -19.65 -2.39 -5.65
N ASP A 84 -18.97 -1.27 -5.84
CA ASP A 84 -19.23 -0.34 -6.93
C ASP A 84 -19.20 -1.10 -8.28
N LYS A 85 -20.10 -0.69 -9.20
CA LYS A 85 -20.19 -1.25 -10.55
C LYS A 85 -18.85 -1.18 -11.28
N THR A 86 -18.09 -0.11 -11.11
CA THR A 86 -16.74 0.05 -11.67
C THR A 86 -15.82 -1.05 -11.17
N VAL A 87 -15.74 -1.26 -9.85
CA VAL A 87 -14.93 -2.33 -9.27
C VAL A 87 -15.32 -3.68 -9.85
N GLN A 88 -16.63 -4.00 -9.90
CA GLN A 88 -17.12 -5.26 -10.47
C GLN A 88 -16.67 -5.47 -11.94
N THR A 89 -16.67 -4.41 -12.74
CA THR A 89 -16.26 -4.46 -14.15
C THR A 89 -14.76 -4.77 -14.31
N PHE A 90 -13.93 -4.27 -13.41
CA PHE A 90 -12.48 -4.46 -13.48
C PHE A 90 -11.97 -5.74 -12.80
N LEU A 91 -12.70 -6.30 -11.84
CA LEU A 91 -12.30 -7.50 -11.11
C LEU A 91 -11.80 -8.65 -12.00
N PRO A 92 -12.48 -9.01 -13.12
CA PRO A 92 -12.03 -10.11 -13.98
C PRO A 92 -10.67 -9.87 -14.66
N LYS A 93 -10.23 -8.61 -14.76
CA LYS A 93 -8.97 -8.23 -15.40
C LYS A 93 -7.79 -8.28 -14.44
N ILE A 94 -8.03 -8.30 -13.13
CA ILE A 94 -7.00 -8.24 -12.09
C ILE A 94 -6.51 -9.65 -11.77
N LYS A 95 -5.20 -9.87 -11.80
CA LYS A 95 -4.54 -11.15 -11.52
C LYS A 95 -4.18 -11.31 -10.05
N THR A 96 -3.92 -10.20 -9.36
CA THR A 96 -3.55 -10.18 -7.94
C THR A 96 -4.74 -10.60 -7.08
N PRO A 97 -4.57 -11.52 -6.12
CA PRO A 97 -5.63 -11.90 -5.19
C PRO A 97 -6.22 -10.69 -4.44
N ILE A 98 -7.54 -10.60 -4.39
CA ILE A 98 -8.29 -9.55 -3.70
C ILE A 98 -9.05 -10.15 -2.53
N ALA A 99 -8.90 -9.56 -1.35
CA ALA A 99 -9.69 -9.86 -0.16
C ALA A 99 -10.61 -8.68 0.16
N PHE A 100 -11.92 -8.91 0.20
CA PHE A 100 -12.89 -7.93 0.66
C PHE A 100 -13.06 -8.09 2.17
N VAL A 101 -12.70 -7.05 2.92
CA VAL A 101 -12.68 -7.09 4.38
C VAL A 101 -13.61 -5.99 4.91
N PRO A 102 -14.63 -6.32 5.72
CA PRO A 102 -15.44 -5.31 6.36
C PRO A 102 -14.63 -4.48 7.34
N ASP A 103 -15.00 -3.23 7.54
CA ASP A 103 -14.30 -2.28 8.42
C ASP A 103 -14.18 -2.80 9.87
N THR A 104 -15.17 -3.52 10.36
CA THR A 104 -15.16 -4.15 11.70
C THR A 104 -14.07 -5.20 11.87
N SER A 105 -13.64 -5.86 10.79
CA SER A 105 -12.59 -6.90 10.79
C SER A 105 -11.24 -6.40 10.32
N LEU A 106 -11.15 -5.18 9.82
CA LEU A 106 -9.94 -4.62 9.20
C LEU A 106 -8.72 -4.66 10.12
N LEU A 107 -8.87 -4.19 11.36
CA LEU A 107 -7.76 -4.16 12.31
C LEU A 107 -7.25 -5.57 12.65
N SER A 108 -8.16 -6.51 12.85
CA SER A 108 -7.80 -7.92 13.11
C SER A 108 -7.02 -8.50 11.95
N PHE A 109 -7.48 -8.26 10.71
CA PHE A 109 -6.79 -8.69 9.50
C PHE A 109 -5.38 -8.09 9.40
N LEU A 110 -5.25 -6.77 9.58
CA LEU A 110 -3.95 -6.08 9.52
C LEU A 110 -2.99 -6.56 10.62
N HIS A 111 -3.48 -6.80 11.83
CA HIS A 111 -2.66 -7.36 12.92
C HIS A 111 -2.12 -8.75 12.56
N GLN A 112 -2.95 -9.61 11.99
CA GLN A 112 -2.52 -10.93 11.56
C GLN A 112 -1.46 -10.83 10.47
N HIS A 113 -1.68 -9.96 9.46
CA HIS A 113 -0.72 -9.71 8.39
C HIS A 113 0.62 -9.21 8.96
N ILE A 114 0.59 -8.21 9.86
CA ILE A 114 1.79 -7.66 10.49
C ILE A 114 2.51 -8.71 11.36
N LYS A 115 1.77 -9.57 12.05
CA LYS A 115 2.36 -10.66 12.85
C LYS A 115 3.14 -11.64 11.97
N VAL A 116 2.59 -12.02 10.82
CA VAL A 116 3.26 -12.86 9.82
C VAL A 116 4.50 -12.15 9.26
N LYS A 117 4.40 -10.88 8.88
CA LYS A 117 5.55 -10.07 8.41
C LYS A 117 6.68 -10.01 9.43
N LYS A 118 6.37 -9.74 10.71
CA LYS A 118 7.36 -9.71 11.79
C LYS A 118 8.08 -11.04 11.95
N LYS A 119 7.34 -12.16 11.89
CA LYS A 119 7.93 -13.51 11.94
C LYS A 119 8.88 -13.72 10.76
N TYR A 120 8.47 -13.34 9.57
CA TYR A 120 9.29 -13.48 8.37
C TYR A 120 10.58 -12.64 8.44
N TYR A 121 10.50 -11.37 8.81
CA TYR A 121 11.71 -10.54 8.95
C TYR A 121 12.68 -11.09 10.01
N ALA A 122 12.16 -11.56 11.14
CA ALA A 122 12.97 -12.22 12.15
C ALA A 122 13.68 -13.48 11.58
N LEU A 123 12.98 -14.23 10.74
CA LEU A 123 13.54 -15.39 10.06
C LEU A 123 14.61 -15.01 9.03
N ILE A 124 14.37 -13.98 8.21
CA ILE A 124 15.41 -13.45 7.29
C ILE A 124 16.66 -13.04 8.04
N GLN A 125 16.51 -12.31 9.15
CA GLN A 125 17.66 -11.89 9.96
C GLN A 125 18.41 -13.07 10.54
N PHE A 126 17.68 -14.06 11.06
CA PHE A 126 18.27 -15.33 11.53
C PHE A 126 19.05 -16.03 10.41
N LEU A 127 18.46 -16.19 9.23
CA LEU A 127 19.12 -16.83 8.09
C LEU A 127 20.33 -16.04 7.59
N ASN A 128 20.25 -14.71 7.51
CA ASN A 128 21.38 -13.87 7.13
C ASN A 128 22.55 -14.01 8.10
N HIS A 129 22.26 -14.15 9.39
CA HIS A 129 23.28 -14.32 10.41
C HIS A 129 23.90 -15.74 10.39
N ASN A 130 23.10 -16.77 10.12
CA ASN A 130 23.50 -18.17 10.23
C ASN A 130 23.85 -18.83 8.88
N LEU A 131 23.59 -18.19 7.72
CA LEU A 131 23.96 -18.77 6.41
C LEU A 131 25.48 -18.86 6.20
N LYS A 132 26.27 -18.09 6.96
CA LYS A 132 27.75 -18.25 6.98
C LYS A 132 28.20 -19.49 7.72
N LYS A 133 27.39 -19.99 8.68
CA LYS A 133 27.57 -21.25 9.41
C LYS A 133 26.18 -21.81 9.74
N PRO A 134 25.53 -22.51 8.80
CA PRO A 134 24.20 -23.07 9.06
C PRO A 134 24.26 -24.10 10.19
N SER A 135 23.27 -24.09 11.08
CA SER A 135 23.13 -25.14 12.09
C SER A 135 22.98 -26.51 11.40
N GLU A 136 23.32 -27.57 12.06
CA GLU A 136 23.21 -28.93 11.51
C GLU A 136 21.80 -29.23 10.99
N GLU A 137 20.79 -28.74 11.68
CA GLU A 137 19.40 -28.93 11.29
C GLU A 137 19.06 -28.15 10.00
N MET A 138 19.56 -26.94 9.86
CA MET A 138 19.42 -26.14 8.63
C MET A 138 20.18 -26.82 7.47
N GLN A 139 21.35 -27.40 7.70
CA GLN A 139 22.08 -28.16 6.69
C GLN A 139 21.28 -29.39 6.26
N ARG A 140 20.64 -30.13 7.18
CA ARG A 140 19.77 -31.26 6.85
C ARG A 140 18.59 -30.84 5.97
N ILE A 141 17.93 -29.72 6.27
CA ILE A 141 16.83 -29.19 5.47
C ILE A 141 17.32 -28.78 4.07
N ILE A 142 18.43 -28.08 3.96
CA ILE A 142 19.04 -27.65 2.69
C ILE A 142 19.36 -28.85 1.83
N THR A 143 20.03 -29.87 2.39
CA THR A 143 20.43 -31.08 1.68
C THR A 143 19.22 -31.91 1.29
N LYS A 144 18.30 -32.18 2.22
CA LYS A 144 17.08 -32.96 1.99
C LYS A 144 16.20 -32.43 0.87
N HIS A 145 16.11 -31.12 0.73
CA HIS A 145 15.23 -30.46 -0.24
C HIS A 145 15.99 -29.82 -1.41
N ASN A 146 17.32 -30.10 -1.52
CA ASN A 146 18.19 -29.59 -2.59
C ASN A 146 18.07 -28.07 -2.81
N LEU A 147 18.05 -27.30 -1.72
CA LEU A 147 17.85 -25.83 -1.74
C LEU A 147 19.21 -25.15 -1.95
N GLN A 148 19.49 -24.74 -3.19
CA GLN A 148 20.80 -24.14 -3.54
C GLN A 148 20.84 -22.62 -3.37
N LYS A 149 19.70 -21.93 -3.50
CA LYS A 149 19.61 -20.48 -3.44
C LYS A 149 18.93 -20.01 -2.15
N LYS A 150 19.40 -18.88 -1.64
CA LYS A 150 18.82 -18.23 -0.45
C LYS A 150 17.31 -18.01 -0.57
N GLU A 151 16.84 -17.60 -1.74
CA GLU A 151 15.43 -17.40 -2.02
C GLU A 151 14.61 -18.70 -1.93
N GLN A 152 15.18 -19.82 -2.40
CA GLN A 152 14.53 -21.14 -2.30
C GLN A 152 14.39 -21.59 -0.85
N ILE A 153 15.43 -21.35 -0.03
CA ILE A 153 15.40 -21.65 1.40
C ILE A 153 14.34 -20.82 2.10
N LEU A 154 14.32 -19.50 1.81
CA LEU A 154 13.34 -18.57 2.36
C LEU A 154 11.91 -18.94 1.96
N LYS A 155 11.69 -19.27 0.68
CA LYS A 155 10.39 -19.68 0.17
C LYS A 155 9.92 -20.97 0.84
N TYR A 156 10.77 -21.98 0.91
CA TYR A 156 10.47 -23.25 1.57
C TYR A 156 10.08 -23.04 3.05
N ILE A 157 10.86 -22.25 3.77
CA ILE A 157 10.60 -21.96 5.19
C ILE A 157 9.31 -21.14 5.36
N ALA A 158 9.07 -20.15 4.52
CA ALA A 158 7.85 -19.35 4.55
C ALA A 158 6.61 -20.24 4.30
N GLU A 159 6.64 -21.10 3.30
CA GLU A 159 5.54 -22.01 2.96
C GLU A 159 5.25 -23.05 4.06
N LYS A 160 6.29 -23.65 4.62
CA LYS A 160 6.15 -24.76 5.59
C LYS A 160 5.96 -24.30 7.03
N ILE A 161 6.66 -23.24 7.43
CA ILE A 161 6.73 -22.82 8.83
C ILE A 161 5.70 -21.75 9.15
N LEU A 162 5.46 -20.84 8.22
CA LEU A 162 4.51 -19.76 8.43
C LEU A 162 3.10 -20.09 7.96
N LYS A 163 2.88 -21.27 7.38
CA LYS A 163 1.60 -21.69 6.77
C LYS A 163 1.10 -20.67 5.75
N TYR A 164 2.02 -20.04 5.02
CA TYR A 164 1.73 -18.97 4.10
C TYR A 164 1.68 -19.55 2.69
N ASN A 165 0.49 -19.72 2.14
CA ASN A 165 0.25 -20.32 0.83
C ASN A 165 0.52 -19.38 -0.36
N GLN A 166 1.14 -18.23 -0.16
CA GLN A 166 1.40 -17.30 -1.27
C GLN A 166 2.76 -17.56 -1.91
N SER A 167 2.77 -17.60 -3.23
CA SER A 167 3.96 -17.82 -4.06
C SER A 167 5.01 -16.71 -3.93
N ARG A 168 4.68 -15.59 -3.31
CA ARG A 168 5.55 -14.41 -3.15
C ARG A 168 5.64 -13.97 -1.72
N TYR A 169 6.87 -13.87 -1.24
CA TYR A 169 7.12 -13.31 0.06
C TYR A 169 8.43 -12.49 0.04
N PRO A 170 8.49 -11.30 0.67
CA PRO A 170 7.45 -10.64 1.46
C PRO A 170 6.32 -10.09 0.58
N ALA A 171 5.08 -10.33 1.00
CA ALA A 171 3.93 -9.80 0.29
C ALA A 171 3.88 -8.27 0.37
N ASN A 172 3.82 -7.60 -0.77
CA ASN A 172 3.47 -6.19 -0.85
C ASN A 172 1.95 -6.09 -0.81
N LEU A 173 1.42 -5.50 0.24
CA LEU A 173 -0.02 -5.34 0.44
C LEU A 173 -0.48 -4.00 -0.12
N LEU A 174 -1.51 -4.01 -0.95
CA LEU A 174 -2.29 -2.82 -1.26
C LEU A 174 -3.55 -2.81 -0.38
N LEU A 175 -3.64 -1.83 0.51
CA LEU A 175 -4.82 -1.58 1.33
C LEU A 175 -5.64 -0.45 0.70
N ILE A 176 -6.90 -0.71 0.38
CA ILE A 176 -7.83 0.27 -0.16
C ILE A 176 -8.91 0.52 0.90
N LEU A 177 -9.01 1.78 1.33
CA LEU A 177 -10.02 2.28 2.25
C LEU A 177 -10.97 3.18 1.46
N ASP A 178 -12.08 2.60 1.03
CA ASP A 178 -13.05 3.30 0.19
C ASP A 178 -14.20 3.87 1.03
N ASP A 179 -14.51 5.15 0.79
CA ASP A 179 -15.53 5.93 1.50
C ASP A 179 -15.33 5.99 3.04
N PHE A 180 -14.08 6.07 3.47
CA PHE A 180 -13.69 6.07 4.88
C PHE A 180 -13.76 7.45 5.55
N ALA A 181 -14.21 8.50 4.87
CA ALA A 181 -14.20 9.88 5.39
C ALA A 181 -14.85 10.03 6.76
N SER A 182 -15.97 9.33 7.00
CA SER A 182 -16.71 9.36 8.27
C SER A 182 -16.30 8.28 9.27
N ASN A 183 -15.40 7.36 8.88
CA ASN A 183 -15.06 6.21 9.71
C ASN A 183 -14.16 6.62 10.90
N PRO A 184 -14.53 6.29 12.15
CA PRO A 184 -13.73 6.61 13.34
C PRO A 184 -12.29 6.08 13.28
N LEU A 185 -12.02 5.04 12.49
CA LEU A 185 -10.70 4.45 12.34
C LEU A 185 -9.68 5.43 11.73
N ILE A 186 -10.11 6.37 10.90
CA ILE A 186 -9.22 7.39 10.31
C ILE A 186 -9.46 8.80 10.86
N GLN A 187 -10.60 9.06 11.50
CA GLN A 187 -10.91 10.38 12.05
C GLN A 187 -10.25 10.64 13.40
N ARG A 188 -9.97 9.60 14.16
CA ARG A 188 -9.34 9.75 15.48
C ARG A 188 -7.83 9.65 15.36
N LYS A 189 -7.12 10.71 15.78
CA LYS A 189 -5.64 10.79 15.77
C LYS A 189 -4.97 9.60 16.47
N GLU A 190 -5.58 9.10 17.52
CA GLU A 190 -5.07 8.00 18.34
C GLU A 190 -5.59 6.64 17.91
N SER A 191 -6.33 6.56 16.81
CA SER A 191 -6.84 5.30 16.32
C SER A 191 -5.70 4.33 16.00
N GLU A 192 -5.95 3.07 16.18
CA GLU A 192 -4.98 2.03 15.89
C GLU A 192 -4.62 1.97 14.41
N LEU A 193 -5.59 2.20 13.51
CA LEU A 193 -5.33 2.29 12.07
C LEU A 193 -4.38 3.44 11.75
N CYS A 194 -4.58 4.64 12.32
CA CYS A 194 -3.64 5.75 12.13
C CYS A 194 -2.23 5.40 12.61
N ARG A 195 -2.10 4.69 13.74
CA ARG A 195 -0.79 4.21 14.22
C ARG A 195 -0.16 3.17 13.27
N LEU A 196 -0.95 2.33 12.62
CA LEU A 196 -0.48 1.37 11.63
C LEU A 196 -0.03 2.07 10.34
N LEU A 197 -0.77 3.08 9.90
CA LEU A 197 -0.44 3.88 8.71
C LEU A 197 0.91 4.62 8.86
N THR A 198 1.30 5.04 10.07
CA THR A 198 2.66 5.59 10.29
C THR A 198 3.79 4.60 10.04
N LYS A 199 3.48 3.32 9.87
CA LYS A 199 4.44 2.21 9.73
C LYS A 199 4.29 1.43 8.44
N THR A 200 3.65 1.99 7.42
CA THR A 200 3.40 1.32 6.13
C THR A 200 4.66 0.71 5.54
N ARG A 201 5.76 1.47 5.48
CA ARG A 201 7.05 1.03 4.97
C ARG A 201 7.66 -0.15 5.74
N HIS A 202 7.35 -0.28 7.04
CA HIS A 202 7.88 -1.38 7.86
C HIS A 202 7.20 -2.71 7.56
N TYR A 203 6.01 -2.64 6.95
CA TYR A 203 5.19 -3.82 6.70
C TYR A 203 4.90 -4.05 5.22
N ASN A 204 5.53 -3.29 4.33
CA ASN A 204 5.31 -3.32 2.88
C ASN A 204 3.81 -3.15 2.55
N ILE A 205 3.21 -2.10 3.13
CA ILE A 205 1.82 -1.73 2.88
C ILE A 205 1.81 -0.44 2.09
N THR A 206 1.14 -0.42 0.96
CA THR A 206 0.69 0.79 0.29
C THR A 206 -0.78 0.98 0.65
N CYS A 207 -1.19 2.18 1.02
CA CYS A 207 -2.57 2.46 1.41
C CYS A 207 -3.18 3.54 0.52
N ILE A 208 -4.30 3.23 -0.13
CA ILE A 208 -5.15 4.21 -0.82
C ILE A 208 -6.32 4.54 0.10
N ILE A 209 -6.53 5.82 0.36
CA ILE A 209 -7.67 6.34 1.11
C ILE A 209 -8.53 7.14 0.12
N ALA A 210 -9.71 6.62 -0.20
CA ALA A 210 -10.67 7.30 -1.07
C ALA A 210 -11.73 8.02 -0.23
N VAL A 211 -11.92 9.32 -0.50
CA VAL A 211 -12.87 10.18 0.22
C VAL A 211 -13.59 11.13 -0.71
N GLN A 212 -14.71 11.67 -0.26
CA GLN A 212 -15.45 12.64 -1.04
C GLN A 212 -14.88 14.06 -0.91
N THR A 213 -14.20 14.36 0.18
CA THR A 213 -13.56 15.68 0.42
C THR A 213 -12.31 15.53 1.32
N ILE A 214 -11.30 16.34 1.01
CA ILE A 214 -10.05 16.42 1.80
C ILE A 214 -10.26 16.97 3.21
N LYS A 215 -11.36 17.67 3.44
CA LYS A 215 -11.68 18.32 4.72
C LYS A 215 -11.74 17.34 5.88
N PHE A 216 -12.22 16.12 5.64
CA PHE A 216 -12.38 15.11 6.70
C PHE A 216 -11.10 14.33 7.02
N ILE A 217 -10.02 14.52 6.27
CA ILE A 217 -8.76 13.84 6.55
C ILE A 217 -8.00 14.57 7.65
N ILE A 218 -7.67 13.85 8.71
CA ILE A 218 -6.94 14.42 9.84
C ILE A 218 -5.51 14.82 9.47
N LYS A 219 -4.99 15.86 10.11
CA LYS A 219 -3.65 16.42 9.88
C LYS A 219 -2.52 15.40 9.91
N ASN A 220 -2.60 14.42 10.80
CA ASN A 220 -1.56 13.38 10.90
C ASN A 220 -1.47 12.53 9.62
N ILE A 221 -2.60 12.19 9.00
CA ILE A 221 -2.62 11.45 7.73
C ILE A 221 -2.11 12.36 6.61
N LYS A 222 -2.56 13.61 6.54
CA LYS A 222 -2.11 14.57 5.53
C LYS A 222 -0.58 14.70 5.49
N ARG A 223 0.07 14.74 6.66
CA ARG A 223 1.54 14.81 6.79
C ARG A 223 2.28 13.54 6.33
N MET A 224 1.60 12.44 6.22
CA MET A 224 2.18 11.16 5.81
C MET A 224 1.87 10.81 4.36
N LEU A 225 1.08 11.64 3.66
CA LEU A 225 0.77 11.41 2.27
C LEU A 225 2.04 11.43 1.42
N THR A 226 2.12 10.47 0.55
CA THR A 226 3.17 10.40 -0.48
C THR A 226 2.63 10.84 -1.82
N ASP A 227 1.35 10.62 -2.06
CA ASP A 227 0.68 10.91 -3.30
C ASP A 227 -0.77 11.34 -3.05
N CYS A 228 -1.31 12.19 -3.91
CA CYS A 228 -2.69 12.64 -3.82
C CYS A 228 -3.28 12.87 -5.20
N ILE A 229 -4.51 12.41 -5.41
CA ILE A 229 -5.34 12.78 -6.56
C ILE A 229 -6.49 13.64 -6.07
N LEU A 230 -6.60 14.86 -6.60
CA LEU A 230 -7.66 15.80 -6.31
C LEU A 230 -8.51 16.05 -7.55
N TRP A 231 -9.72 15.50 -7.56
CA TRP A 231 -10.71 15.84 -8.58
C TRP A 231 -11.28 17.24 -8.35
N LYS A 232 -11.78 17.86 -9.40
CA LYS A 232 -12.47 19.15 -9.35
C LYS A 232 -13.50 19.21 -8.22
N GLY A 233 -13.59 20.37 -7.55
CA GLY A 233 -14.63 20.64 -6.55
C GLY A 233 -14.12 20.96 -5.16
N CYS A 234 -12.81 21.01 -4.94
CA CYS A 234 -12.24 21.54 -3.71
C CYS A 234 -12.38 23.07 -3.67
N SER A 235 -12.73 23.63 -2.51
CA SER A 235 -12.73 25.07 -2.30
C SER A 235 -11.31 25.62 -2.16
N TYR A 236 -11.11 26.93 -2.42
CA TYR A 236 -9.83 27.59 -2.22
C TYR A 236 -9.29 27.39 -0.81
N GLU A 237 -10.14 27.60 0.19
CA GLU A 237 -9.76 27.48 1.60
C GLU A 237 -9.35 26.03 1.96
N ASP A 238 -10.15 25.04 1.54
CA ASP A 238 -9.85 23.63 1.81
C ASP A 238 -8.57 23.19 1.10
N PHE A 239 -8.32 23.65 -0.14
CA PHE A 239 -7.10 23.38 -0.88
C PHE A 239 -5.86 23.92 -0.17
N HIS A 240 -5.84 25.21 0.15
CA HIS A 240 -4.70 25.82 0.82
C HIS A 240 -4.46 25.27 2.23
N ASN A 241 -5.53 24.99 2.99
CA ASN A 241 -5.40 24.33 4.29
C ASN A 241 -4.82 22.92 4.15
N PHE A 242 -5.22 22.19 3.11
CA PHE A 242 -4.66 20.87 2.81
C PHE A 242 -3.18 20.96 2.47
N MET A 243 -2.80 21.85 1.54
CA MET A 243 -1.41 22.04 1.13
C MET A 243 -0.52 22.43 2.31
N ARG A 244 -0.91 23.37 3.15
CA ARG A 244 -0.16 23.77 4.37
C ARG A 244 0.01 22.63 5.38
N GLU A 245 -0.84 21.64 5.37
CA GLU A 245 -0.76 20.50 6.27
C GLU A 245 0.01 19.31 5.71
N THR A 246 0.34 19.32 4.43
CA THR A 246 1.19 18.32 3.76
C THR A 246 2.66 18.77 3.74
N SER A 247 3.58 17.84 3.46
CA SER A 247 5.02 18.16 3.37
C SER A 247 5.43 18.20 1.91
N HIS A 248 5.59 19.42 1.37
CA HIS A 248 5.97 19.65 -0.02
C HIS A 248 6.71 20.98 -0.20
N SER A 249 7.24 21.22 -1.39
CA SER A 249 7.87 22.49 -1.82
C SER A 249 7.21 23.12 -3.05
N PHE A 250 5.95 22.76 -3.32
CA PHE A 250 5.19 23.33 -4.44
C PHE A 250 4.81 24.79 -4.22
N ASN A 251 4.72 25.55 -5.31
CA ASN A 251 4.03 26.83 -5.30
C ASN A 251 2.51 26.59 -5.34
N GLU A 252 1.84 26.80 -4.21
CA GLU A 252 0.43 26.50 -4.03
C GLU A 252 -0.46 27.35 -4.93
N ASP A 253 -0.12 28.63 -5.13
CA ASP A 253 -0.91 29.57 -5.94
C ASP A 253 -0.88 29.19 -7.42
N ASP A 254 0.30 28.83 -7.96
CA ASP A 254 0.43 28.36 -9.35
C ASP A 254 -0.39 27.10 -9.64
N ILE A 255 -0.42 26.18 -8.67
CA ILE A 255 -1.21 24.95 -8.80
C ILE A 255 -2.69 25.28 -8.71
N TRP A 256 -3.09 26.17 -7.79
CA TRP A 256 -4.49 26.57 -7.63
C TRP A 256 -5.04 27.25 -8.90
N GLU A 257 -4.28 28.16 -9.51
CA GLU A 257 -4.69 28.85 -10.75
C GLU A 257 -5.06 27.86 -11.87
N LYS A 258 -4.36 26.73 -11.96
CA LYS A 258 -4.66 25.70 -12.95
C LYS A 258 -5.76 24.75 -12.47
N TYR A 259 -5.75 24.40 -11.19
CA TYR A 259 -6.71 23.45 -10.62
C TYR A 259 -8.16 23.97 -10.73
N HIS A 260 -8.41 25.21 -10.39
CA HIS A 260 -9.78 25.77 -10.45
C HIS A 260 -10.32 25.92 -11.88
N GLN A 261 -9.43 25.89 -12.89
CA GLN A 261 -9.79 25.93 -14.31
C GLN A 261 -10.21 24.55 -14.87
N LEU A 262 -10.04 23.47 -14.11
CA LEU A 262 -10.51 22.15 -14.53
C LEU A 262 -12.01 22.20 -14.85
N LYS A 263 -12.38 21.74 -16.04
CA LYS A 263 -13.78 21.84 -16.55
C LYS A 263 -14.58 20.60 -16.22
N SER A 264 -14.04 19.43 -16.50
CA SER A 264 -14.72 18.15 -16.28
C SER A 264 -14.62 17.68 -14.82
N ILE A 265 -15.64 16.95 -14.37
CA ILE A 265 -15.65 16.28 -13.06
C ILE A 265 -14.65 15.10 -13.01
N HIS A 266 -14.23 14.59 -14.17
CA HIS A 266 -13.26 13.52 -14.28
C HIS A 266 -11.82 14.02 -14.37
N SER A 267 -11.64 15.31 -14.72
CA SER A 267 -10.32 15.94 -14.70
C SER A 267 -9.82 16.11 -13.27
N HIS A 268 -8.55 15.86 -13.06
CA HIS A 268 -7.95 15.88 -11.72
C HIS A 268 -6.52 16.39 -11.72
N LEU A 269 -6.05 16.74 -10.54
CA LEU A 269 -4.68 17.08 -10.20
C LEU A 269 -4.03 15.88 -9.50
N GLU A 270 -2.90 15.42 -9.98
CA GLU A 270 -2.02 14.46 -9.31
C GLU A 270 -0.88 15.21 -8.61
N LEU A 271 -0.63 14.89 -7.34
CA LEU A 271 0.44 15.43 -6.52
C LEU A 271 1.31 14.29 -6.02
N HIS A 272 2.61 14.32 -6.32
CA HIS A 272 3.61 13.34 -5.90
C HIS A 272 4.60 14.01 -4.95
N PHE A 273 4.30 13.99 -3.64
CA PHE A 273 5.05 14.76 -2.63
C PHE A 273 6.51 14.32 -2.48
N ILE A 274 6.82 13.04 -2.67
CA ILE A 274 8.19 12.52 -2.57
C ILE A 274 9.01 12.84 -3.81
N ALA A 275 8.41 12.73 -5.00
CA ALA A 275 9.05 13.11 -6.26
C ALA A 275 9.13 14.64 -6.41
N ASN A 276 8.30 15.38 -5.67
CA ASN A 276 8.08 16.80 -5.79
C ASN A 276 7.63 17.20 -7.21
N GLU A 277 6.69 16.44 -7.74
CA GLU A 277 6.11 16.58 -9.08
C GLU A 277 4.59 16.67 -8.99
N TYR A 278 3.98 17.33 -9.96
CA TYR A 278 2.54 17.35 -10.12
C TYR A 278 2.14 17.34 -11.59
N SER A 279 0.94 16.83 -11.88
CA SER A 279 0.37 16.80 -13.22
C SER A 279 -1.13 17.06 -13.19
N PHE A 280 -1.66 17.55 -14.32
CA PHE A 280 -3.09 17.73 -14.54
C PHE A 280 -3.55 16.73 -15.59
N ILE A 281 -4.49 15.88 -15.24
CA ILE A 281 -5.09 14.91 -16.16
C ILE A 281 -6.41 15.47 -16.64
N LEU A 282 -6.55 15.63 -17.95
CA LEU A 282 -7.75 16.18 -18.61
C LEU A 282 -8.54 15.01 -19.24
N GLU A 283 -9.87 15.08 -19.14
CA GLU A 283 -10.76 14.00 -19.62
C GLU A 283 -10.56 13.67 -21.12
N ASP A 284 -10.18 14.65 -21.93
CA ASP A 284 -10.04 14.47 -23.39
C ASP A 284 -8.77 13.68 -23.79
N GLU A 285 -7.78 13.59 -22.90
CA GLU A 285 -6.54 12.85 -23.16
C GLU A 285 -6.67 11.34 -22.86
N ASP A 286 -7.58 10.96 -21.96
CA ASP A 286 -7.75 9.57 -21.53
C ASP A 286 -8.56 8.70 -22.51
N LYS A 287 -9.37 9.29 -23.39
CA LYS A 287 -10.22 8.52 -24.32
C LYS A 287 -9.42 7.75 -25.38
N ASN A 288 -8.20 8.20 -25.68
CA ASN A 288 -7.33 7.52 -26.65
C ASN A 288 -6.44 6.42 -26.03
N ASN A 289 -6.34 6.36 -24.69
CA ASN A 289 -5.52 5.37 -23.99
C ASN A 289 -6.32 4.18 -23.41
N VAL A 290 -7.65 4.22 -23.47
CA VAL A 290 -8.51 3.20 -22.82
C VAL A 290 -8.62 1.92 -23.67
N ASP A 291 -8.41 1.99 -24.97
CA ASP A 291 -8.45 0.82 -25.87
C ASP A 291 -7.15 -0.01 -25.84
N GLU A 292 -6.09 0.46 -25.19
CA GLU A 292 -4.84 -0.30 -24.97
C GLU A 292 -4.80 -1.06 -23.63
N PHE A 293 -5.84 -0.96 -22.81
CA PHE A 293 -5.98 -1.66 -21.53
C PHE A 293 -7.12 -2.71 -21.63
#